data_f9c947a0af85ffe201abf685a1154b13
#
_entry.id   f9c947a0af85ffe201abf685a1154b13
#
_cell.length_a   1.000
_cell.length_b   1.000
_cell.length_c   1.000
_cell.angle_alpha   90.00
_cell.angle_beta   90.00
_cell.angle_gamma   90.00
#
_symmetry.space_group_name_H-M   'P 1'
#
loop_
_entity.id
_entity.type
_entity.pdbx_description
1 polymer ?
#
loop_
_entity_poly.entity_id
_entity_poly.type
_entity_poly.pdbx_seq_one_letter_code
_entity_poly.pdbx_strand_id
1 'polypeptide(L)'
;MKLLRKWREHQARKALRALSPLERSTQKLRNRYPDYSFGIGTYGDLKVHDWHEGTTLRVGAYTSIAGNVEVYLGGHHRTDWLSCYPFPAKVKSLAHITDFGGSKGDVTIGNDCWISSHAKILSGVTIGNGAVVAAGSIVTKDVAPYAIVGGNPAKHIRWRFDEPTRAILEQSAWWEWPEAEVCAIGHLLCSTDISPFVEYLEQRSRPAG
;
A
#
# COMPACT_ATOMS: atom_id res chain seq x y z
N MET A 1 -14.68 -9.86 33.64
CA MET A 1 -13.94 -9.20 32.55
C MET A 1 -12.99 -10.13 31.77
N LYS A 2 -12.10 -10.94 32.38
CA LYS A 2 -11.15 -11.85 31.67
C LYS A 2 -11.84 -12.92 30.78
N LEU A 3 -12.96 -13.51 31.20
CA LEU A 3 -13.70 -14.54 30.43
C LEU A 3 -14.35 -13.97 29.18
N LEU A 4 -14.97 -12.79 29.25
CA LEU A 4 -15.57 -12.11 28.10
C LEU A 4 -14.51 -11.70 27.06
N ARG A 5 -13.31 -11.28 27.50
CA ARG A 5 -12.19 -10.99 26.60
C ARG A 5 -11.71 -12.25 25.88
N LYS A 6 -11.49 -13.35 26.62
CA LYS A 6 -11.10 -14.64 26.01
C LYS A 6 -12.15 -15.16 25.02
N TRP A 7 -13.45 -15.01 25.34
CA TRP A 7 -14.53 -15.40 24.45
C TRP A 7 -14.54 -14.58 23.16
N ARG A 8 -14.40 -13.24 23.24
CA ARG A 8 -14.28 -12.35 22.08
C ARG A 8 -13.06 -12.69 21.22
N GLU A 9 -11.91 -12.93 21.83
CA GLU A 9 -10.70 -13.36 21.13
C GLU A 9 -10.90 -14.70 20.41
N HIS A 10 -11.59 -15.65 21.05
CA HIS A 10 -11.92 -16.94 20.43
C HIS A 10 -12.86 -16.77 19.21
N GLN A 11 -13.91 -15.97 19.33
CA GLN A 11 -14.82 -15.68 18.23
C GLN A 11 -14.10 -14.98 17.07
N ALA A 12 -13.27 -13.99 17.34
CA ALA A 12 -12.46 -13.31 16.33
C ALA A 12 -11.53 -14.28 15.59
N ARG A 13 -10.87 -15.20 16.32
CA ARG A 13 -10.02 -16.23 15.70
C ARG A 13 -10.82 -17.20 14.83
N LYS A 14 -12.02 -17.58 15.27
CA LYS A 14 -12.92 -18.45 14.51
C LYS A 14 -13.39 -17.75 13.22
N ALA A 15 -13.79 -16.48 13.31
CA ALA A 15 -14.17 -15.67 12.15
C ALA A 15 -13.02 -15.57 11.14
N LEU A 16 -11.79 -15.27 11.60
CA LEU A 16 -10.62 -15.23 10.74
C LEU A 16 -10.32 -16.56 10.03
N ARG A 17 -10.52 -17.69 10.72
CA ARG A 17 -10.29 -19.02 10.12
C ARG A 17 -11.30 -19.39 9.04
N ALA A 18 -12.49 -18.79 9.06
CA ALA A 18 -13.54 -19.01 8.06
C ALA A 18 -13.29 -18.26 6.75
N LEU A 19 -12.40 -17.27 6.77
CA LEU A 19 -12.01 -16.50 5.57
C LEU A 19 -11.07 -17.30 4.66
N SER A 20 -11.04 -16.96 3.38
CA SER A 20 -10.02 -17.46 2.44
C SER A 20 -8.60 -17.10 2.94
N PRO A 21 -7.55 -17.80 2.49
CA PRO A 21 -6.18 -17.43 2.84
C PRO A 21 -5.82 -16.00 2.49
N LEU A 22 -6.29 -15.50 1.34
CA LEU A 22 -6.06 -14.14 0.86
C LEU A 22 -6.76 -13.11 1.75
N GLU A 23 -8.07 -13.29 1.97
CA GLU A 23 -8.84 -12.38 2.82
C GLU A 23 -8.37 -12.38 4.27
N ARG A 24 -7.95 -13.54 4.79
CA ARG A 24 -7.44 -13.66 6.17
C ARG A 24 -6.22 -12.80 6.43
N SER A 25 -5.33 -12.69 5.48
CA SER A 25 -4.12 -11.87 5.58
C SER A 25 -4.48 -10.39 5.63
N THR A 26 -5.35 -9.96 4.75
CA THR A 26 -5.87 -8.60 4.68
C THR A 26 -6.66 -8.22 5.94
N GLN A 27 -7.50 -9.14 6.44
CA GLN A 27 -8.31 -8.87 7.62
C GLN A 27 -7.47 -8.65 8.88
N LYS A 28 -6.27 -9.24 8.97
CA LYS A 28 -5.32 -8.95 10.06
C LYS A 28 -4.84 -7.50 10.01
N LEU A 29 -4.56 -6.97 8.82
CA LEU A 29 -4.17 -5.57 8.64
C LEU A 29 -5.32 -4.62 8.95
N ARG A 30 -6.53 -4.90 8.45
CA ARG A 30 -7.74 -4.11 8.74
C ARG A 30 -8.07 -4.09 10.23
N ASN A 31 -7.87 -5.20 10.94
CA ASN A 31 -8.07 -5.24 12.39
C ASN A 31 -7.01 -4.45 13.18
N ARG A 32 -5.78 -4.40 12.66
CA ARG A 32 -4.68 -3.64 13.27
C ARG A 32 -4.78 -2.14 13.00
N TYR A 33 -5.31 -1.79 11.83
CA TYR A 33 -5.40 -0.43 11.33
C TYR A 33 -6.80 -0.14 10.79
N PRO A 34 -7.82 0.00 11.67
CA PRO A 34 -9.22 0.15 11.26
C PRO A 34 -9.50 1.46 10.49
N ASP A 35 -8.65 2.48 10.66
CA ASP A 35 -8.81 3.80 10.04
C ASP A 35 -8.24 3.86 8.62
N TYR A 36 -7.56 2.79 8.16
CA TYR A 36 -6.93 2.73 6.85
C TYR A 36 -7.52 1.61 6.00
N SER A 37 -7.36 1.72 4.67
CA SER A 37 -7.90 0.73 3.74
C SER A 37 -6.84 -0.21 3.20
N PHE A 38 -7.21 -1.50 3.11
CA PHE A 38 -6.37 -2.56 2.54
C PHE A 38 -7.19 -3.43 1.60
N GLY A 39 -6.72 -3.58 0.36
CA GLY A 39 -7.32 -4.46 -0.64
C GLY A 39 -7.08 -5.94 -0.36
N ILE A 40 -7.91 -6.79 -0.94
CA ILE A 40 -7.85 -8.25 -0.79
C ILE A 40 -6.46 -8.80 -1.17
N GLY A 41 -6.01 -9.85 -0.50
CA GLY A 41 -4.72 -10.49 -0.76
C GLY A 41 -3.51 -9.73 -0.22
N THR A 42 -3.68 -8.48 0.22
CA THR A 42 -2.59 -7.69 0.79
C THR A 42 -2.19 -8.21 2.16
N TYR A 43 -0.90 -8.37 2.36
CA TYR A 43 -0.32 -8.90 3.58
C TYR A 43 0.99 -8.24 3.96
N GLY A 44 1.40 -8.44 5.19
CA GLY A 44 2.72 -8.06 5.68
C GLY A 44 2.70 -7.35 7.02
N ASP A 45 3.80 -6.65 7.29
CA ASP A 45 4.00 -5.91 8.54
C ASP A 45 4.53 -4.51 8.24
N LEU A 46 3.71 -3.51 8.57
CA LEU A 46 4.06 -2.11 8.45
C LEU A 46 3.80 -1.38 9.76
N LYS A 47 4.49 -0.26 9.94
CA LYS A 47 4.22 0.70 10.99
C LYS A 47 3.75 2.02 10.38
N VAL A 48 2.58 2.49 10.79
CA VAL A 48 2.06 3.79 10.37
C VAL A 48 2.40 4.81 11.46
N HIS A 49 3.03 5.90 11.04
CA HIS A 49 3.29 7.07 11.85
C HIS A 49 2.26 8.12 11.46
N ASP A 50 1.30 8.36 12.35
CA ASP A 50 0.19 9.29 12.14
C ASP A 50 0.22 10.37 13.23
N TRP A 51 0.20 11.62 12.83
CA TRP A 51 0.12 12.79 13.69
C TRP A 51 -1.29 13.38 13.73
N HIS A 52 -2.27 12.68 13.13
CA HIS A 52 -3.68 13.11 13.05
C HIS A 52 -3.87 14.45 12.34
N GLU A 53 -3.13 14.64 11.26
CA GLU A 53 -3.16 15.84 10.42
C GLU A 53 -4.17 15.75 9.26
N GLY A 54 -5.16 14.84 9.37
CA GLY A 54 -6.27 14.70 8.41
C GLY A 54 -5.91 13.89 7.16
N THR A 55 -4.80 13.16 7.19
CA THR A 55 -4.34 12.32 6.07
C THR A 55 -4.53 10.84 6.36
N THR A 56 -4.58 10.02 5.32
CA THR A 56 -4.86 8.59 5.43
C THR A 56 -3.90 7.73 4.61
N LEU A 57 -3.94 6.42 4.87
CA LEU A 57 -3.24 5.39 4.10
C LEU A 57 -4.25 4.53 3.33
N ARG A 58 -4.02 4.34 2.04
CA ARG A 58 -4.73 3.38 1.20
C ARG A 58 -3.74 2.41 0.58
N VAL A 59 -3.99 1.12 0.73
CA VAL A 59 -3.20 0.06 0.11
C VAL A 59 -4.12 -0.80 -0.75
N GLY A 60 -3.77 -0.98 -2.01
CA GLY A 60 -4.50 -1.77 -2.97
C GLY A 60 -4.49 -3.27 -2.68
N ALA A 61 -5.02 -4.06 -3.61
CA ALA A 61 -5.10 -5.50 -3.52
C ALA A 61 -3.77 -6.19 -3.88
N TYR A 62 -3.56 -7.41 -3.39
CA TYR A 62 -2.42 -8.29 -3.72
C TYR A 62 -1.05 -7.66 -3.49
N THR A 63 -0.95 -6.67 -2.60
CA THR A 63 0.30 -5.98 -2.29
C THR A 63 1.06 -6.72 -1.18
N SER A 64 2.33 -7.00 -1.44
CA SER A 64 3.26 -7.66 -0.51
C SER A 64 4.05 -6.62 0.26
N ILE A 65 3.95 -6.61 1.58
CA ILE A 65 4.67 -5.68 2.46
C ILE A 65 5.60 -6.48 3.35
N ALA A 66 6.90 -6.28 3.20
CA ALA A 66 7.89 -6.95 4.04
C ALA A 66 7.96 -6.35 5.46
N GLY A 67 8.75 -6.96 6.34
CA GLY A 67 8.90 -6.48 7.71
C GLY A 67 9.60 -5.13 7.81
N ASN A 68 9.25 -4.37 8.87
CA ASN A 68 9.83 -3.07 9.19
C ASN A 68 9.61 -1.99 8.12
N VAL A 69 8.55 -2.07 7.35
CA VAL A 69 8.12 -0.98 6.46
C VAL A 69 7.49 0.11 7.32
N GLU A 70 7.83 1.36 7.06
CA GLU A 70 7.30 2.52 7.76
C GLU A 70 6.59 3.47 6.79
N VAL A 71 5.37 3.90 7.16
CA VAL A 71 4.59 4.89 6.42
C VAL A 71 4.40 6.12 7.30
N TYR A 72 4.74 7.27 6.78
CA TYR A 72 4.66 8.55 7.47
C TYR A 72 3.52 9.38 6.87
N LEU A 73 2.46 9.63 7.64
CA LEU A 73 1.29 10.39 7.18
C LEU A 73 1.42 11.90 7.43
N GLY A 74 2.51 12.34 8.05
CA GLY A 74 2.74 13.74 8.36
C GLY A 74 4.01 13.96 9.16
N GLY A 75 3.96 14.92 10.10
CA GLY A 75 5.07 15.23 11.00
C GLY A 75 6.16 16.08 10.36
N HIS A 76 5.88 16.77 9.27
CA HIS A 76 6.83 17.70 8.63
C HIS A 76 6.96 19.00 9.42
N HIS A 77 8.18 19.53 9.43
CA HIS A 77 8.47 20.86 9.93
C HIS A 77 8.75 21.80 8.77
N ARG A 78 8.48 23.09 8.96
CA ARG A 78 8.82 24.14 8.00
C ARG A 78 10.34 24.30 7.97
N THR A 79 10.94 23.96 6.83
CA THR A 79 12.39 24.11 6.58
C THR A 79 12.75 25.44 5.93
N ASP A 80 11.74 26.21 5.53
CA ASP A 80 11.81 27.54 4.91
C ASP A 80 11.61 28.68 5.94
N TRP A 81 11.32 28.34 7.21
CA TRP A 81 11.32 29.28 8.32
C TRP A 81 12.72 29.47 8.90
N LEU A 82 12.94 30.61 9.58
CA LEU A 82 14.20 30.87 10.30
C LEU A 82 14.49 29.82 11.38
N SER A 83 13.46 29.17 11.90
CA SER A 83 13.58 28.09 12.87
C SER A 83 12.73 26.90 12.43
N CYS A 84 13.30 25.72 12.40
CA CYS A 84 12.55 24.47 12.22
C CYS A 84 11.81 24.03 13.51
N TYR A 85 11.97 24.72 14.64
CA TYR A 85 11.28 24.37 15.87
C TYR A 85 9.81 24.76 15.79
N PRO A 86 8.87 23.86 16.10
CA PRO A 86 7.43 24.10 15.94
C PRO A 86 6.87 24.93 17.13
N PHE A 87 7.33 26.17 17.26
CA PHE A 87 6.91 27.08 18.33
C PHE A 87 5.37 27.15 18.49
N PRO A 88 4.58 27.24 17.40
CA PRO A 88 3.11 27.31 17.53
C PRO A 88 2.49 26.12 18.23
N ALA A 89 3.04 24.92 18.07
CA ALA A 89 2.58 23.70 18.73
C ALA A 89 3.02 23.62 20.22
N LYS A 90 3.99 24.42 20.64
CA LYS A 90 4.61 24.32 21.97
C LYS A 90 4.35 25.54 22.85
N VAL A 91 4.07 26.70 22.25
CA VAL A 91 3.94 27.99 22.95
C VAL A 91 2.54 28.54 22.75
N LYS A 92 1.75 28.59 23.83
CA LYS A 92 0.32 28.98 23.78
C LYS A 92 0.08 30.35 23.11
N SER A 93 0.92 31.35 23.36
CA SER A 93 0.79 32.68 22.75
C SER A 93 1.01 32.69 21.24
N LEU A 94 1.61 31.64 20.67
CA LEU A 94 1.87 31.49 19.23
C LEU A 94 0.93 30.50 18.53
N ALA A 95 -0.07 29.94 19.25
CA ALA A 95 -1.01 28.95 18.73
C ALA A 95 -1.90 29.48 17.59
N HIS A 96 -1.92 30.80 17.37
CA HIS A 96 -2.61 31.43 16.23
C HIS A 96 -1.90 31.22 14.89
N ILE A 97 -0.66 30.79 14.90
CA ILE A 97 0.14 30.46 13.69
C ILE A 97 -0.16 29.00 13.35
N THR A 98 -0.92 28.75 12.29
CA THR A 98 -1.42 27.41 11.97
C THR A 98 -0.59 26.64 10.94
N ASP A 99 0.16 27.33 10.07
CA ASP A 99 0.95 26.73 9.01
C ASP A 99 2.43 26.50 9.43
N PHE A 100 2.62 25.70 10.49
CA PHE A 100 3.96 25.46 11.06
C PHE A 100 4.57 24.11 10.67
N GLY A 101 3.92 23.34 9.79
CA GLY A 101 4.32 22.00 9.35
C GLY A 101 3.11 21.20 8.94
N GLY A 102 3.20 19.90 9.08
CA GLY A 102 2.06 19.02 8.83
C GLY A 102 2.33 17.91 7.83
N SER A 103 1.34 17.59 7.02
CA SER A 103 1.41 16.54 6.02
C SER A 103 1.43 17.09 4.60
N LYS A 104 2.01 16.32 3.67
CA LYS A 104 1.93 16.59 2.23
C LYS A 104 0.74 15.90 1.55
N GLY A 105 -0.09 15.21 2.32
CA GLY A 105 -1.26 14.49 1.83
C GLY A 105 -1.24 13.00 2.15
N ASP A 106 -2.25 12.33 1.63
CA ASP A 106 -2.44 10.88 1.78
C ASP A 106 -1.26 10.08 1.22
N VAL A 107 -1.07 8.87 1.74
CA VAL A 107 -0.22 7.87 1.13
C VAL A 107 -1.10 6.83 0.44
N THR A 108 -0.85 6.62 -0.85
CA THR A 108 -1.53 5.58 -1.63
C THR A 108 -0.51 4.59 -2.15
N ILE A 109 -0.72 3.31 -1.87
CA ILE A 109 0.04 2.20 -2.45
C ILE A 109 -0.93 1.42 -3.33
N GLY A 110 -0.59 1.25 -4.59
CA GLY A 110 -1.42 0.57 -5.58
C GLY A 110 -1.55 -0.93 -5.35
N ASN A 111 -2.07 -1.60 -6.35
CA ASN A 111 -2.27 -3.04 -6.39
C ASN A 111 -1.00 -3.77 -6.87
N ASP A 112 -0.83 -5.05 -6.53
CA ASP A 112 0.31 -5.88 -6.97
C ASP A 112 1.68 -5.24 -6.68
N CYS A 113 1.77 -4.41 -5.64
CA CYS A 113 3.03 -3.78 -5.25
C CYS A 113 3.88 -4.71 -4.38
N TRP A 114 5.20 -4.56 -4.45
CA TRP A 114 6.12 -5.16 -3.50
C TRP A 114 6.90 -4.07 -2.77
N ILE A 115 6.62 -3.92 -1.49
CA ILE A 115 7.32 -3.00 -0.60
C ILE A 115 8.29 -3.82 0.23
N SER A 116 9.59 -3.73 -0.10
CA SER A 116 10.62 -4.52 0.56
C SER A 116 10.95 -3.99 1.96
N SER A 117 11.66 -4.81 2.74
CA SER A 117 11.94 -4.54 4.15
C SER A 117 12.67 -3.22 4.39
N HIS A 118 12.33 -2.58 5.52
CA HIS A 118 12.92 -1.31 5.94
C HIS A 118 12.69 -0.13 4.98
N ALA A 119 11.76 -0.25 4.02
CA ALA A 119 11.36 0.87 3.19
C ALA A 119 10.59 1.89 4.03
N LYS A 120 10.79 3.19 3.74
CA LYS A 120 10.06 4.30 4.34
C LYS A 120 9.33 5.08 3.25
N ILE A 121 8.03 5.31 3.45
CA ILE A 121 7.18 6.02 2.50
C ILE A 121 6.69 7.29 3.18
N LEU A 122 6.99 8.45 2.58
CA LEU A 122 6.62 9.74 3.16
C LEU A 122 5.23 10.19 2.71
N SER A 123 4.64 11.11 3.47
CA SER A 123 3.31 11.66 3.17
C SER A 123 3.23 12.31 1.80
N GLY A 124 2.04 12.23 1.19
CA GLY A 124 1.76 12.73 -0.16
C GLY A 124 2.27 11.85 -1.29
N VAL A 125 2.80 10.65 -0.99
CA VAL A 125 3.36 9.74 -2.01
C VAL A 125 2.30 8.78 -2.53
N THR A 126 2.24 8.65 -3.86
CA THR A 126 1.51 7.60 -4.56
C THR A 126 2.49 6.60 -5.17
N ILE A 127 2.32 5.32 -4.83
CA ILE A 127 3.03 4.19 -5.45
C ILE A 127 2.07 3.51 -6.41
N GLY A 128 2.38 3.54 -7.71
CA GLY A 128 1.54 2.97 -8.78
C GLY A 128 1.46 1.44 -8.74
N ASN A 129 0.46 0.90 -9.41
CA ASN A 129 0.22 -0.54 -9.48
C ASN A 129 1.46 -1.31 -9.96
N GLY A 130 1.69 -2.48 -9.40
CA GLY A 130 2.80 -3.32 -9.78
C GLY A 130 4.19 -2.78 -9.48
N ALA A 131 4.32 -1.65 -8.77
CA ALA A 131 5.63 -1.08 -8.45
C ALA A 131 6.37 -1.89 -7.40
N VAL A 132 7.70 -1.80 -7.43
CA VAL A 132 8.59 -2.42 -6.45
C VAL A 132 9.43 -1.35 -5.78
N VAL A 133 9.39 -1.31 -4.45
CA VAL A 133 10.26 -0.49 -3.62
C VAL A 133 11.33 -1.38 -3.00
N ALA A 134 12.57 -1.15 -3.37
CA ALA A 134 13.71 -1.94 -2.89
C ALA A 134 13.95 -1.75 -1.38
N ALA A 135 14.61 -2.73 -0.76
CA ALA A 135 14.87 -2.72 0.68
C ALA A 135 15.66 -1.48 1.12
N GLY A 136 15.29 -0.92 2.29
CA GLY A 136 15.94 0.25 2.87
C GLY A 136 15.71 1.57 2.13
N SER A 137 14.81 1.60 1.15
CA SER A 137 14.55 2.80 0.34
C SER A 137 13.74 3.84 1.11
N ILE A 138 13.98 5.12 0.83
CA ILE A 138 13.16 6.24 1.34
C ILE A 138 12.44 6.90 0.17
N VAL A 139 11.15 6.62 0.06
CA VAL A 139 10.30 7.09 -1.03
C VAL A 139 9.75 8.47 -0.67
N THR A 140 10.19 9.48 -1.40
CA THR A 140 9.88 10.90 -1.17
C THR A 140 9.04 11.53 -2.28
N LYS A 141 8.81 10.79 -3.37
CA LYS A 141 8.06 11.20 -4.57
C LYS A 141 7.27 10.03 -5.10
N ASP A 142 6.29 10.31 -5.94
CA ASP A 142 5.48 9.31 -6.60
C ASP A 142 6.32 8.31 -7.39
N VAL A 143 5.83 7.07 -7.41
CA VAL A 143 6.43 5.94 -8.11
C VAL A 143 5.46 5.51 -9.22
N ALA A 144 5.93 5.52 -10.45
CA ALA A 144 5.11 5.13 -11.59
C ALA A 144 4.73 3.64 -11.54
N PRO A 145 3.58 3.23 -12.13
CA PRO A 145 3.20 1.83 -12.22
C PRO A 145 4.30 0.96 -12.82
N TYR A 146 4.53 -0.22 -12.24
CA TYR A 146 5.56 -1.19 -12.65
C TYR A 146 7.01 -0.69 -12.61
N ALA A 147 7.27 0.46 -11.99
CA ALA A 147 8.65 0.89 -11.75
C ALA A 147 9.28 0.13 -10.59
N ILE A 148 10.56 -0.16 -10.70
CA ILE A 148 11.42 -0.57 -9.58
C ILE A 148 12.21 0.64 -9.15
N VAL A 149 12.07 1.02 -7.87
CA VAL A 149 12.77 2.16 -7.27
C VAL A 149 13.61 1.73 -6.09
N GLY A 150 14.71 2.47 -5.81
CA GLY A 150 15.56 2.17 -4.67
C GLY A 150 16.46 3.32 -4.27
N GLY A 151 16.99 3.24 -3.05
CA GLY A 151 17.93 4.20 -2.49
C GLY A 151 17.31 5.26 -1.56
N ASN A 152 18.12 6.22 -1.14
CA ASN A 152 17.74 7.35 -0.29
C ASN A 152 18.28 8.67 -0.89
N PRO A 153 17.44 9.57 -1.44
CA PRO A 153 16.03 9.29 -1.76
C PRO A 153 15.89 8.21 -2.85
N ALA A 154 14.76 7.50 -2.84
CA ALA A 154 14.48 6.47 -3.84
C ALA A 154 14.44 7.06 -5.26
N LYS A 155 15.09 6.40 -6.19
CA LYS A 155 15.17 6.76 -7.61
C LYS A 155 14.77 5.56 -8.46
N HIS A 156 14.28 5.83 -9.66
CA HIS A 156 14.00 4.80 -10.66
C HIS A 156 15.27 4.00 -10.98
N ILE A 157 15.17 2.68 -10.92
CA ILE A 157 16.24 1.74 -11.30
C ILE A 157 15.96 1.17 -12.68
N ARG A 158 14.77 0.58 -12.87
CA ARG A 158 14.29 0.02 -14.13
C ARG A 158 12.79 -0.24 -14.06
N TRP A 159 12.21 -0.56 -15.21
CA TRP A 159 10.86 -1.10 -15.29
C TRP A 159 10.84 -2.60 -15.01
N ARG A 160 9.74 -3.15 -14.50
CA ARG A 160 9.52 -4.60 -14.39
C ARG A 160 9.44 -5.24 -15.77
N PHE A 161 8.74 -4.61 -16.68
CA PHE A 161 8.39 -5.08 -18.02
C PHE A 161 8.58 -3.97 -19.05
N ASP A 162 8.53 -4.33 -20.33
CA ASP A 162 8.43 -3.38 -21.43
C ASP A 162 7.10 -2.60 -21.41
N GLU A 163 6.99 -1.57 -22.21
CA GLU A 163 5.82 -0.68 -22.21
C GLU A 163 4.54 -1.39 -22.65
N PRO A 164 4.51 -2.22 -23.73
CA PRO A 164 3.30 -2.95 -24.11
C PRO A 164 2.79 -3.87 -23.00
N THR A 165 3.68 -4.63 -22.36
CA THR A 165 3.32 -5.52 -21.26
C THR A 165 2.74 -4.75 -20.07
N ARG A 166 3.35 -3.61 -19.70
CA ARG A 166 2.83 -2.75 -18.63
C ARG A 166 1.44 -2.22 -18.96
N ALA A 167 1.21 -1.78 -20.20
CA ALA A 167 -0.08 -1.28 -20.64
C ALA A 167 -1.16 -2.37 -20.56
N ILE A 168 -0.87 -3.59 -21.00
CA ILE A 168 -1.81 -4.73 -20.93
C ILE A 168 -2.17 -5.03 -19.47
N LEU A 169 -1.18 -5.15 -18.60
CA LEU A 169 -1.38 -5.46 -17.20
C LEU A 169 -2.19 -4.36 -16.48
N GLU A 170 -1.90 -3.09 -16.75
CA GLU A 170 -2.63 -1.95 -16.18
C GLU A 170 -4.09 -1.90 -16.67
N GLN A 171 -4.31 -2.09 -17.98
CA GLN A 171 -5.65 -2.10 -18.56
C GLN A 171 -6.50 -3.29 -18.11
N SER A 172 -5.88 -4.43 -17.86
CA SER A 172 -6.58 -5.63 -17.39
C SER A 172 -7.24 -5.42 -16.04
N ALA A 173 -6.65 -4.61 -15.18
CA ALA A 173 -7.05 -4.40 -13.79
C ALA A 173 -7.42 -5.71 -13.08
N TRP A 174 -6.65 -6.78 -13.31
CA TRP A 174 -6.96 -8.14 -12.85
C TRP A 174 -7.14 -8.24 -11.33
N TRP A 175 -6.60 -7.34 -10.58
CA TRP A 175 -6.75 -7.25 -9.12
C TRP A 175 -8.16 -6.84 -8.66
N GLU A 176 -9.02 -6.38 -9.59
CA GLU A 176 -10.42 -6.04 -9.35
C GLU A 176 -11.37 -7.21 -9.65
N TRP A 177 -10.85 -8.30 -10.24
CA TRP A 177 -11.67 -9.46 -10.60
C TRP A 177 -12.07 -10.26 -9.37
N PRO A 178 -13.14 -11.09 -9.47
CA PRO A 178 -13.53 -11.97 -8.37
C PRO A 178 -12.37 -12.85 -7.91
N GLU A 179 -12.19 -13.01 -6.59
CA GLU A 179 -11.11 -13.81 -5.99
C GLU A 179 -10.99 -15.21 -6.63
N ALA A 180 -12.14 -15.88 -6.86
CA ALA A 180 -12.17 -17.20 -7.48
C ALA A 180 -11.57 -17.20 -8.88
N GLU A 181 -11.83 -16.16 -9.68
CA GLU A 181 -11.27 -15.98 -11.01
C GLU A 181 -9.76 -15.74 -10.94
N VAL A 182 -9.30 -14.83 -10.07
CA VAL A 182 -7.88 -14.56 -9.88
C VAL A 182 -7.12 -15.82 -9.45
N CYS A 183 -7.71 -16.61 -8.54
CA CYS A 183 -7.12 -17.88 -8.12
C CYS A 183 -7.04 -18.89 -9.27
N ALA A 184 -8.05 -18.95 -10.13
CA ALA A 184 -8.07 -19.89 -11.26
C ALA A 184 -6.98 -19.55 -12.29
N ILE A 185 -6.72 -18.27 -12.53
CA ILE A 185 -5.67 -17.81 -13.46
C ILE A 185 -4.31 -17.58 -12.80
N GLY A 186 -4.17 -17.89 -11.52
CA GLY A 186 -2.91 -17.66 -10.77
C GLY A 186 -1.67 -18.23 -11.46
N HIS A 187 -1.80 -19.35 -12.18
CA HIS A 187 -0.73 -19.95 -12.98
C HIS A 187 -0.28 -19.07 -14.16
N LEU A 188 -1.18 -18.26 -14.74
CA LEU A 188 -0.86 -17.28 -15.80
C LEU A 188 -0.11 -16.08 -15.19
N LEU A 189 -0.57 -15.59 -14.05
CA LEU A 189 0.07 -14.48 -13.33
C LEU A 189 1.46 -14.84 -12.77
N CYS A 190 1.72 -16.12 -12.54
CA CYS A 190 3.02 -16.65 -12.10
C CYS A 190 3.93 -17.07 -13.27
N SER A 191 3.78 -16.46 -14.46
CA SER A 191 4.56 -16.72 -15.65
C SER A 191 5.42 -15.53 -16.03
N THR A 192 6.50 -15.78 -16.79
CA THR A 192 7.28 -14.75 -17.49
C THR A 192 6.79 -14.51 -18.91
N ASP A 193 5.95 -15.40 -19.44
CA ASP A 193 5.31 -15.29 -20.74
C ASP A 193 3.91 -14.69 -20.58
N ILE A 194 3.70 -13.53 -21.17
CA ILE A 194 2.40 -12.83 -21.10
C ILE A 194 1.38 -13.39 -22.10
N SER A 195 1.82 -14.14 -23.13
CA SER A 195 0.95 -14.57 -24.23
C SER A 195 -0.29 -15.35 -23.76
N PRO A 196 -0.20 -16.33 -22.85
CA PRO A 196 -1.37 -17.04 -22.35
C PRO A 196 -2.34 -16.12 -21.56
N PHE A 197 -1.81 -15.08 -20.88
CA PHE A 197 -2.65 -14.12 -20.19
C PHE A 197 -3.41 -13.22 -21.20
N VAL A 198 -2.77 -12.82 -22.29
CA VAL A 198 -3.42 -12.06 -23.37
C VAL A 198 -4.54 -12.89 -24.00
N GLU A 199 -4.29 -14.16 -24.32
CA GLU A 199 -5.33 -15.07 -24.84
C GLU A 199 -6.53 -15.20 -23.88
N TYR A 200 -6.25 -15.27 -22.57
CA TYR A 200 -7.29 -15.28 -21.55
C TYR A 200 -8.12 -13.98 -21.56
N LEU A 201 -7.47 -12.81 -21.68
CA LEU A 201 -8.15 -11.51 -21.75
C LEU A 201 -9.08 -11.42 -22.96
N GLU A 202 -8.65 -11.91 -24.12
CA GLU A 202 -9.47 -11.97 -25.33
C GLU A 202 -10.71 -12.86 -25.14
N GLN A 203 -10.55 -14.02 -24.51
CA GLN A 203 -11.65 -14.92 -24.20
C GLN A 203 -12.63 -14.30 -23.21
N ARG A 204 -12.11 -13.65 -22.18
CA ARG A 204 -12.89 -12.97 -21.12
C ARG A 204 -13.73 -11.82 -21.68
N SER A 205 -13.26 -11.12 -22.69
CA SER A 205 -13.94 -9.98 -23.30
C SER A 205 -15.03 -10.39 -24.29
N ARG A 206 -15.12 -11.68 -24.69
CA ARG A 206 -16.17 -12.17 -25.58
C ARG A 206 -17.50 -12.25 -24.83
N PRO A 207 -18.60 -11.69 -25.38
CA PRO A 207 -19.92 -11.88 -24.78
C PRO A 207 -20.24 -13.37 -24.69
N ALA A 208 -20.80 -13.78 -23.55
CA ALA A 208 -21.37 -15.11 -23.44
C ALA A 208 -22.48 -15.25 -24.50
N GLY A 209 -22.26 -16.13 -25.49
CA GLY A 209 -23.21 -16.39 -26.56
C GLY A 209 -24.51 -17.05 -26.07
#